data_80cea7de9fd547ce419d7208b4bab455
#
_entry.id   80cea7de9fd547ce419d7208b4bab455
#
_cell.length_a   1.000
_cell.length_b   1.000
_cell.length_c   1.000
_cell.angle_alpha   90.00
_cell.angle_beta   90.00
_cell.angle_gamma   90.00
#
_symmetry.space_group_name_H-M   'P 1'
#
loop_
_entity.id
_entity.type
_entity.pdbx_description
1 polymer ?
#
loop_
_entity_poly.entity_id
_entity_poly.type
_entity_poly.pdbx_seq_one_letter_code
_entity_poly.pdbx_strand_id
1 'polypeptide(L)'
;MAWAIWWGGIFFYAVVVVPIGTEAIGSIEQGFITQKVSQVHNVIAIAFLVCLAVETARTRSRLIGILTATLAVNVLFLVRWHSHLTGLLDVHDHSVSSGFYQQHAVYLWLIAFEWLLGIITPLVLFVHRAEMDSGEHSTG
;
A
#
# COMPACT_ATOMS: atom_id res chain seq x y z
N MET A 1 3.22 -13.25 7.71
CA MET A 1 2.70 -12.23 8.65
C MET A 1 2.83 -10.81 8.13
N ALA A 2 3.99 -10.35 7.61
CA ALA A 2 4.17 -8.96 7.15
C ALA A 2 3.11 -8.49 6.13
N TRP A 3 2.75 -9.33 5.16
CA TRP A 3 1.67 -9.06 4.21
C TRP A 3 0.34 -8.76 4.88
N ALA A 4 -0.08 -9.58 5.85
CA ALA A 4 -1.37 -9.43 6.51
C ALA A 4 -1.45 -8.14 7.35
N ILE A 5 -0.34 -7.72 7.95
CA ILE A 5 -0.25 -6.45 8.71
C ILE A 5 -0.36 -5.27 7.73
N TRP A 6 0.40 -5.31 6.64
CA TRP A 6 0.41 -4.25 5.64
C TRP A 6 -0.98 -4.12 4.96
N TRP A 7 -1.47 -5.19 4.34
CA TRP A 7 -2.70 -5.17 3.57
C TRP A 7 -3.96 -5.06 4.43
N GLY A 8 -4.02 -5.81 5.54
CA GLY A 8 -5.13 -5.77 6.49
C GLY A 8 -5.24 -4.42 7.21
N GLY A 9 -4.10 -3.78 7.50
CA GLY A 9 -4.06 -2.45 8.11
C GLY A 9 -4.71 -1.39 7.23
N ILE A 10 -4.35 -1.34 5.94
CA ILE A 10 -4.95 -0.37 5.00
C ILE A 10 -6.44 -0.67 4.76
N PHE A 11 -6.81 -1.95 4.67
CA PHE A 11 -8.20 -2.35 4.52
C PHE A 11 -9.06 -1.89 5.70
N PHE A 12 -8.65 -2.24 6.92
CA PHE A 12 -9.38 -1.85 8.12
C PHE A 12 -9.48 -0.33 8.24
N TYR A 13 -8.39 0.38 7.98
CA TYR A 13 -8.38 1.82 8.04
C TYR A 13 -9.34 2.45 7.02
N ALA A 14 -9.28 2.04 5.76
CA ALA A 14 -10.08 2.62 4.69
C ALA A 14 -11.59 2.31 4.83
N VAL A 15 -11.93 1.08 5.24
CA VAL A 15 -13.33 0.60 5.27
C VAL A 15 -14.03 0.90 6.59
N VAL A 16 -13.28 0.98 7.69
CA VAL A 16 -13.86 1.14 9.03
C VAL A 16 -13.52 2.51 9.62
N VAL A 17 -12.23 2.84 9.71
CA VAL A 17 -11.79 4.03 10.46
C VAL A 17 -12.15 5.33 9.74
N VAL A 18 -11.93 5.40 8.43
CA VAL A 18 -12.22 6.63 7.66
C VAL A 18 -13.71 6.98 7.66
N PRO A 19 -14.65 6.06 7.36
CA PRO A 19 -16.08 6.39 7.41
C PRO A 19 -16.55 6.83 8.81
N ILE A 20 -16.18 6.08 9.85
CA ILE A 20 -16.54 6.40 11.24
C ILE A 20 -15.95 7.75 11.67
N GLY A 21 -14.68 7.99 11.35
CA GLY A 21 -14.02 9.26 11.67
C GLY A 21 -14.67 10.44 10.94
N THR A 22 -14.97 10.28 9.66
CA THR A 22 -15.66 11.33 8.87
C THR A 22 -17.01 11.68 9.46
N GLU A 23 -17.78 10.69 9.92
CA GLU A 23 -19.08 10.92 10.58
C GLU A 23 -18.91 11.59 11.95
N ALA A 24 -17.90 11.19 12.73
CA ALA A 24 -17.71 11.64 14.10
C ALA A 24 -17.11 13.05 14.23
N ILE A 25 -16.13 13.40 13.36
CA ILE A 25 -15.33 14.63 13.48
C ILE A 25 -15.32 15.51 12.22
N GLY A 26 -15.94 15.05 11.14
CA GLY A 26 -15.93 15.75 9.85
C GLY A 26 -14.80 15.34 8.91
N SER A 27 -14.97 15.65 7.64
CA SER A 27 -14.06 15.18 6.58
C SER A 27 -12.68 15.85 6.60
N ILE A 28 -12.60 17.10 7.07
CA ILE A 28 -11.34 17.84 7.10
C ILE A 28 -10.45 17.30 8.22
N GLU A 29 -10.96 17.20 9.45
CA GLU A 29 -10.25 16.64 10.60
C GLU A 29 -9.84 15.19 10.36
N GLN A 30 -10.75 14.38 9.81
CA GLN A 30 -10.43 13.02 9.40
C GLN A 30 -9.32 12.99 8.36
N GLY A 31 -9.27 13.96 7.44
CA GLY A 31 -8.19 14.12 6.47
C GLY A 31 -6.82 14.32 7.11
N PHE A 32 -6.70 15.14 8.16
CA PHE A 32 -5.46 15.33 8.91
C PHE A 32 -5.00 14.05 9.64
N ILE A 33 -5.95 13.28 10.20
CA ILE A 33 -5.64 11.97 10.79
C ILE A 33 -5.15 11.00 9.72
N THR A 34 -5.86 10.94 8.59
CA THR A 34 -5.51 10.08 7.44
C THR A 34 -4.09 10.35 6.95
N GLN A 35 -3.68 11.61 6.89
CA GLN A 35 -2.34 12.00 6.50
C GLN A 35 -1.26 11.36 7.38
N LYS A 36 -1.42 11.40 8.70
CA LYS A 36 -0.47 10.79 9.64
C LYS A 36 -0.50 9.26 9.57
N VAL A 37 -1.68 8.67 9.44
CA VAL A 37 -1.83 7.21 9.29
C VAL A 37 -1.19 6.73 8.00
N SER A 38 -1.35 7.47 6.89
CA SER A 38 -0.71 7.14 5.60
C SER A 38 0.82 7.17 5.68
N GLN A 39 1.42 8.05 6.48
CA GLN A 39 2.88 8.04 6.70
C GLN A 39 3.34 6.73 7.36
N VAL A 40 2.63 6.30 8.41
CA VAL A 40 2.92 5.02 9.09
C VAL A 40 2.71 3.85 8.14
N HIS A 41 1.62 3.87 7.36
CA HIS A 41 1.33 2.84 6.38
C HIS A 41 2.44 2.72 5.32
N ASN A 42 2.95 3.84 4.80
CA ASN A 42 4.06 3.85 3.85
C ASN A 42 5.33 3.21 4.43
N VAL A 43 5.63 3.42 5.73
CA VAL A 43 6.75 2.75 6.40
C VAL A 43 6.54 1.24 6.46
N ILE A 44 5.32 0.79 6.77
CA ILE A 44 4.96 -0.64 6.80
C ILE A 44 5.06 -1.24 5.38
N ALA A 45 4.61 -0.52 4.35
CA ALA A 45 4.73 -0.92 2.95
C ALA A 45 6.20 -1.10 2.52
N ILE A 46 7.08 -0.18 2.92
CA ILE A 46 8.52 -0.29 2.66
C ILE A 46 9.11 -1.52 3.36
N ALA A 47 8.76 -1.77 4.62
CA ALA A 47 9.21 -2.96 5.35
C ALA A 47 8.74 -4.25 4.65
N PHE A 48 7.49 -4.28 4.18
CA PHE A 48 6.98 -5.40 3.38
C PHE A 48 7.74 -5.57 2.06
N LEU A 49 8.04 -4.47 1.35
CA LEU A 49 8.86 -4.50 0.13
C LEU A 49 10.25 -5.10 0.36
N VAL A 50 10.90 -4.79 1.48
CA VAL A 50 12.19 -5.41 1.84
C VAL A 50 12.03 -6.92 1.98
N CYS A 51 10.99 -7.39 2.67
CA CYS A 51 10.71 -8.83 2.79
C CYS A 51 10.49 -9.48 1.41
N LEU A 52 9.73 -8.81 0.53
CA LEU A 52 9.44 -9.32 -0.81
C LEU A 52 10.68 -9.31 -1.72
N ALA A 53 11.56 -8.32 -1.60
CA ALA A 53 12.83 -8.26 -2.31
C ALA A 53 13.77 -9.41 -1.88
N VAL A 54 13.81 -9.73 -0.58
CA VAL A 54 14.56 -10.89 -0.07
C VAL A 54 14.01 -12.19 -0.65
N GLU A 55 12.68 -12.35 -0.71
CA GLU A 55 12.05 -13.53 -1.31
C GLU A 55 12.34 -13.62 -2.82
N THR A 56 12.30 -12.49 -3.53
CA THR A 56 12.68 -12.40 -4.95
C THR A 56 14.13 -12.87 -5.17
N ALA A 57 15.05 -12.42 -4.32
CA ALA A 57 16.47 -12.81 -4.43
C ALA A 57 16.69 -14.30 -4.15
N ARG A 58 15.92 -14.88 -3.23
CA ARG A 58 15.98 -16.31 -2.88
C ARG A 58 15.42 -17.21 -3.97
N THR A 59 14.24 -16.88 -4.49
CA THR A 59 13.52 -17.71 -5.46
C THR A 59 14.01 -17.51 -6.88
N ARG A 60 14.63 -16.38 -7.18
CA ARG A 60 15.03 -15.94 -8.55
C ARG A 60 13.87 -15.98 -9.55
N SER A 61 12.64 -15.96 -9.06
CA SER A 61 11.43 -15.98 -9.89
C SER A 61 11.25 -14.64 -10.58
N ARG A 62 11.15 -14.66 -11.92
CA ARG A 62 10.87 -13.45 -12.72
C ARG A 62 9.54 -12.82 -12.36
N LEU A 63 8.52 -13.64 -12.09
CA LEU A 63 7.18 -13.15 -11.77
C LEU A 63 7.16 -12.41 -10.43
N ILE A 64 7.79 -12.98 -9.39
CA ILE A 64 7.93 -12.32 -8.08
C ILE A 64 8.75 -11.04 -8.23
N GLY A 65 9.80 -11.05 -9.06
CA GLY A 65 10.63 -9.87 -9.34
C GLY A 65 9.84 -8.73 -10.00
N ILE A 66 9.01 -9.04 -11.00
CA ILE A 66 8.14 -8.05 -11.66
C ILE A 66 7.14 -7.47 -10.65
N LEU A 67 6.50 -8.33 -9.85
CA LEU A 67 5.56 -7.90 -8.82
C LEU A 67 6.22 -6.97 -7.79
N THR A 68 7.41 -7.35 -7.32
CA THR A 68 8.22 -6.54 -6.39
C THR A 68 8.57 -5.18 -6.98
N ALA A 69 9.03 -5.15 -8.23
CA ALA A 69 9.38 -3.91 -8.92
C ALA A 69 8.15 -3.01 -9.12
N THR A 70 7.01 -3.58 -9.53
CA THR A 70 5.76 -2.85 -9.72
C THR A 70 5.29 -2.24 -8.40
N LEU A 71 5.30 -3.01 -7.31
CA LEU A 71 4.92 -2.51 -5.98
C LEU A 71 5.91 -1.43 -5.50
N ALA A 72 7.21 -1.58 -5.72
CA ALA A 72 8.22 -0.59 -5.36
C ALA A 72 7.99 0.74 -6.08
N VAL A 73 7.72 0.71 -7.38
CA VAL A 73 7.40 1.91 -8.17
C VAL A 73 6.12 2.57 -7.63
N ASN A 74 5.07 1.79 -7.36
CA ASN A 74 3.83 2.34 -6.80
C ASN A 74 4.03 2.99 -5.43
N VAL A 75 4.77 2.36 -4.52
CA VAL A 75 5.08 2.92 -3.18
C VAL A 75 5.91 4.21 -3.30
N LEU A 76 6.87 4.28 -4.23
CA LEU A 76 7.61 5.52 -4.50
C LEU A 76 6.68 6.66 -4.95
N PHE A 77 5.74 6.36 -5.85
CA PHE A 77 4.72 7.33 -6.25
C PHE A 77 3.83 7.74 -5.08
N LEU A 78 3.38 6.82 -4.26
CA LEU A 78 2.56 7.11 -3.07
C LEU A 78 3.30 8.03 -2.09
N VAL A 79 4.55 7.73 -1.74
CA VAL A 79 5.35 8.56 -0.85
C VAL A 79 5.55 9.96 -1.43
N ARG A 80 5.88 10.04 -2.72
CA ARG A 80 6.10 11.34 -3.40
C ARG A 80 4.83 12.16 -3.48
N TRP A 81 3.72 11.51 -3.84
CA TRP A 81 2.42 12.17 -3.96
C TRP A 81 1.86 12.60 -2.60
N HIS A 82 2.05 11.76 -1.58
CA HIS A 82 1.69 12.10 -0.21
C HIS A 82 2.40 13.38 0.27
N SER A 83 3.70 13.50 0.01
CA SER A 83 4.46 14.72 0.35
C SER A 83 3.92 15.96 -0.39
N HIS A 84 3.48 15.80 -1.65
CA HIS A 84 2.85 16.87 -2.40
C HIS A 84 1.50 17.29 -1.79
N LEU A 85 0.64 16.32 -1.46
CA LEU A 85 -0.67 16.58 -0.83
C LEU A 85 -0.53 17.27 0.52
N THR A 86 0.49 16.91 1.30
CA THR A 86 0.80 17.56 2.59
C THR A 86 1.01 19.07 2.43
N GLY A 87 1.67 19.48 1.34
CA GLY A 87 1.90 20.91 1.05
C GLY A 87 0.64 21.68 0.62
N LEU A 88 -0.46 20.97 0.30
CA LEU A 88 -1.74 21.58 -0.07
C LEU A 88 -2.71 21.74 1.11
N LEU A 89 -2.32 21.29 2.29
CA LEU A 89 -3.09 21.37 3.52
C LEU A 89 -2.58 22.54 4.38
N ASP A 90 -3.49 23.41 4.79
CA ASP A 90 -3.20 24.41 5.79
C ASP A 90 -3.69 23.93 7.17
N VAL A 91 -2.73 23.61 8.04
CA VAL A 91 -3.00 23.09 9.39
C VAL A 91 -3.53 24.20 10.31
N HIS A 92 -3.15 25.46 10.07
CA HIS A 92 -3.57 26.60 10.92
C HIS A 92 -5.02 27.00 10.66
N ASP A 93 -5.40 27.06 9.39
CA ASP A 93 -6.73 27.53 8.99
C ASP A 93 -7.72 26.37 8.79
N HIS A 94 -7.30 25.11 9.06
CA HIS A 94 -8.11 23.90 8.82
C HIS A 94 -8.73 23.90 7.42
N SER A 95 -7.96 24.34 6.42
CA SER A 95 -8.43 24.52 5.05
C SER A 95 -7.59 23.71 4.05
N VAL A 96 -8.15 23.52 2.87
CA VAL A 96 -7.50 22.85 1.76
C VAL A 96 -7.38 23.80 0.58
N SER A 97 -6.24 23.82 -0.10
CA SER A 97 -6.03 24.67 -1.28
C SER A 97 -6.88 24.22 -2.47
N SER A 98 -7.09 25.13 -3.41
CA SER A 98 -7.79 24.83 -4.68
C SER A 98 -7.04 23.71 -5.42
N GLY A 99 -7.76 22.70 -5.89
CA GLY A 99 -7.18 21.54 -6.57
C GLY A 99 -6.80 20.36 -5.66
N PHE A 100 -6.86 20.50 -4.33
CA PHE A 100 -6.58 19.41 -3.40
C PHE A 100 -7.39 18.14 -3.73
N TYR A 101 -8.70 18.27 -3.94
CA TYR A 101 -9.56 17.12 -4.21
C TYR A 101 -9.21 16.38 -5.50
N GLN A 102 -8.76 17.09 -6.54
CA GLN A 102 -8.31 16.46 -7.78
C GLN A 102 -7.01 15.69 -7.57
N GLN A 103 -6.06 16.27 -6.84
CA GLN A 103 -4.79 15.60 -6.50
C GLN A 103 -5.01 14.43 -5.55
N HIS A 104 -5.94 14.57 -4.60
CA HIS A 104 -6.32 13.50 -3.69
C HIS A 104 -6.97 12.32 -4.44
N ALA A 105 -7.77 12.56 -5.48
CA ALA A 105 -8.32 11.48 -6.31
C ALA A 105 -7.22 10.64 -6.98
N VAL A 106 -6.13 11.26 -7.46
CA VAL A 106 -4.97 10.53 -8.00
C VAL A 106 -4.33 9.65 -6.93
N TYR A 107 -4.16 10.18 -5.71
CA TYR A 107 -3.64 9.41 -4.58
C TYR A 107 -4.51 8.19 -4.25
N LEU A 108 -5.83 8.33 -4.27
CA LEU A 108 -6.76 7.22 -4.05
C LEU A 108 -6.64 6.14 -5.12
N TRP A 109 -6.41 6.49 -6.39
CA TRP A 109 -6.15 5.51 -7.45
C TRP A 109 -4.85 4.75 -7.24
N LEU A 110 -3.79 5.40 -6.77
CA LEU A 110 -2.53 4.74 -6.42
C LEU A 110 -2.72 3.76 -5.25
N ILE A 111 -3.50 4.13 -4.23
CA ILE A 111 -3.86 3.22 -3.12
C ILE A 111 -4.71 2.05 -3.61
N ALA A 112 -5.69 2.28 -4.47
CA ALA A 112 -6.50 1.21 -5.04
C ALA A 112 -5.65 0.22 -5.84
N PHE A 113 -4.66 0.70 -6.58
CA PHE A 113 -3.71 -0.13 -7.30
C PHE A 113 -2.79 -0.91 -6.34
N GLU A 114 -2.29 -0.28 -5.28
CA GLU A 114 -1.53 -0.95 -4.21
C GLU A 114 -2.35 -2.08 -3.59
N TRP A 115 -3.62 -1.85 -3.37
CA TRP A 115 -4.55 -2.82 -2.80
C TRP A 115 -4.72 -4.05 -3.70
N LEU A 116 -4.85 -3.82 -5.01
CA LEU A 116 -4.93 -4.88 -6.01
C LEU A 116 -3.66 -5.73 -6.02
N LEU A 117 -2.49 -5.08 -5.99
CA LEU A 117 -1.20 -5.78 -5.88
C LEU A 117 -1.10 -6.59 -4.58
N GLY A 118 -1.68 -6.09 -3.49
CA GLY A 118 -1.78 -6.79 -2.22
C GLY A 118 -2.58 -8.09 -2.29
N ILE A 119 -3.62 -8.16 -3.11
CA ILE A 119 -4.40 -9.40 -3.36
C ILE A 119 -3.59 -10.36 -4.23
N ILE A 120 -2.93 -9.86 -5.26
CA ILE A 120 -2.17 -10.68 -6.22
C ILE A 120 -0.95 -11.32 -5.57
N THR A 121 -0.27 -10.60 -4.66
CA THR A 121 0.98 -11.04 -4.04
C THR A 121 0.90 -12.44 -3.40
N PRO A 122 -0.04 -12.75 -2.47
CA PRO A 122 -0.11 -14.08 -1.86
C PRO A 122 -0.48 -15.17 -2.87
N LEU A 123 -1.28 -14.86 -3.89
CA LEU A 123 -1.65 -15.82 -4.93
C LEU A 123 -0.42 -16.24 -5.74
N VAL A 124 0.41 -15.27 -6.15
CA VAL A 124 1.66 -15.54 -6.88
C VAL A 124 2.64 -16.34 -6.04
N LEU A 125 2.81 -15.97 -4.77
CA LEU A 125 3.70 -16.68 -3.85
C LEU A 125 3.22 -18.11 -3.57
N PHE A 126 1.92 -18.33 -3.45
CA PHE A 126 1.32 -19.65 -3.23
C PHE A 126 1.52 -20.56 -4.44
N VAL A 127 1.19 -20.08 -5.64
CA VAL A 127 1.38 -20.85 -6.89
C VAL A 127 2.84 -21.23 -7.07
N HIS A 128 3.75 -20.28 -6.87
CA HIS A 128 5.19 -20.53 -7.02
C HIS A 128 5.71 -21.61 -6.03
N ARG A 129 5.24 -21.60 -4.79
CA ARG A 129 5.61 -22.63 -3.81
C ARG A 129 5.06 -24.00 -4.18
N ALA A 130 3.80 -24.08 -4.63
CA ALA A 130 3.20 -25.33 -5.05
C ALA A 130 3.95 -25.98 -6.25
N GLU A 131 4.44 -25.17 -7.17
CA GLU A 131 5.27 -25.64 -8.30
C GLU A 131 6.63 -26.22 -7.84
N MET A 132 7.27 -25.59 -6.85
CA MET A 132 8.53 -26.07 -6.30
C MET A 132 8.37 -27.42 -5.60
N ASP A 133 7.32 -27.55 -4.76
CA ASP A 133 7.04 -28.78 -4.02
C ASP A 133 6.70 -29.95 -4.97
N SER A 134 5.99 -29.70 -6.07
CA SER A 134 5.64 -30.73 -7.07
C SER A 134 6.85 -31.21 -7.89
N GLY A 135 7.82 -30.33 -8.13
CA GLY A 135 9.06 -30.67 -8.86
C GLY A 135 10.00 -31.59 -8.08
N GLU A 136 10.06 -31.48 -6.76
CA GLU A 136 10.88 -32.36 -5.91
C GLU A 136 10.38 -33.82 -5.88
N HIS A 137 9.07 -34.05 -5.97
CA HIS A 137 8.49 -35.40 -5.94
C HIS A 137 8.65 -36.16 -7.28
N SER A 138 9.00 -35.50 -8.37
CA SER A 138 9.12 -36.16 -9.69
C SER A 138 10.53 -36.67 -9.99
N THR A 139 11.52 -36.36 -9.17
CA THR A 139 12.94 -36.72 -9.39
C THR A 139 13.48 -37.81 -8.45
N GLY A 140 12.66 -38.39 -7.58
CA GLY A 140 12.98 -39.51 -6.67
C GLY A 140 12.40 -40.81 -7.17
#